data_4b14812412545828bef32d39165c2d36
#
_entry.id   4b14812412545828bef32d39165c2d36
#
_cell.length_a   1.000
_cell.length_b   1.000
_cell.length_c   1.000
_cell.angle_alpha   90.00
_cell.angle_beta   90.00
_cell.angle_gamma   90.00
#
_symmetry.space_group_name_H-M   'P 1'
#
loop_
_entity.id
_entity.type
_entity.pdbx_description
1 polymer ?
#
loop_
_entity_poly.entity_id
_entity_poly.type
_entity_poly.pdbx_seq_one_letter_code
_entity_poly.pdbx_strand_id
1 'polypeptide(L)'
;MDLAEIALKTQLTPEVVQLRTREIYEHLLGRSRHLQSGNFRSIHGEDLATLFEAYDTAFFRGACLASLGGRRLDFRVSTRMTSAGGKTFHYTPRASGARDWYEIAVSAPLLFQTFRDVNRPVTVCGVSCKDRLEAL
;
A
#
# COMPACT_ATOMS: atom_id res chain seq x y z
N MET A 1 -3.82 22.95 -2.59
CA MET A 1 -4.94 22.12 -2.10
C MET A 1 -4.42 21.14 -1.05
N ASP A 2 -5.13 20.99 0.03
CA ASP A 2 -4.78 19.96 1.01
C ASP A 2 -5.25 18.56 0.56
N LEU A 3 -4.83 17.53 1.30
CA LEU A 3 -5.15 16.14 0.96
C LEU A 3 -6.67 15.89 0.90
N ALA A 4 -7.42 16.45 1.83
CA ALA A 4 -8.88 16.25 1.86
C ALA A 4 -9.55 16.85 0.63
N GLU A 5 -9.15 18.04 0.21
CA GLU A 5 -9.66 18.65 -1.01
C GLU A 5 -9.31 17.84 -2.26
N ILE A 6 -8.08 17.34 -2.34
CA ILE A 6 -7.65 16.48 -3.46
C ILE A 6 -8.50 15.21 -3.50
N ALA A 7 -8.68 14.55 -2.37
CA ALA A 7 -9.46 13.32 -2.29
C ALA A 7 -10.94 13.54 -2.69
N LEU A 8 -11.52 14.65 -2.27
CA LEU A 8 -12.94 14.97 -2.56
C LEU A 8 -13.17 15.43 -4.00
N LYS A 9 -12.22 16.16 -4.58
CA LYS A 9 -12.36 16.74 -5.92
C LYS A 9 -11.83 15.86 -7.05
N THR A 10 -10.99 14.86 -6.74
CA THR A 10 -10.44 13.98 -7.75
C THR A 10 -11.49 12.96 -8.18
N GLN A 11 -11.91 13.06 -9.44
CA GLN A 11 -12.82 12.11 -10.06
C GLN A 11 -12.12 11.52 -11.27
N LEU A 12 -11.81 10.22 -11.21
CA LEU A 12 -11.15 9.49 -12.28
C LEU A 12 -12.12 8.49 -12.88
N THR A 13 -12.03 8.31 -14.20
CA THR A 13 -12.79 7.25 -14.86
C THR A 13 -12.25 5.87 -14.48
N PRO A 14 -13.08 4.80 -14.52
CA PRO A 14 -12.58 3.45 -14.25
C PRO A 14 -11.41 3.05 -15.15
N GLU A 15 -11.40 3.50 -16.40
CA GLU A 15 -10.32 3.22 -17.37
C GLU A 15 -8.98 3.84 -16.92
N VAL A 16 -9.02 5.09 -16.45
CA VAL A 16 -7.82 5.78 -15.93
C VAL A 16 -7.31 5.10 -14.67
N VAL A 17 -8.21 4.71 -13.76
CA VAL A 17 -7.85 3.97 -12.54
C VAL A 17 -7.15 2.67 -12.89
N GLN A 18 -7.72 1.89 -13.83
CA GLN A 18 -7.13 0.62 -14.27
C GLN A 18 -5.75 0.81 -14.91
N LEU A 19 -5.60 1.84 -15.76
CA LEU A 19 -4.33 2.12 -16.40
C LEU A 19 -3.25 2.47 -15.37
N ARG A 20 -3.54 3.38 -14.46
CA ARG A 20 -2.59 3.80 -13.42
C ARG A 20 -2.24 2.66 -12.47
N THR A 21 -3.22 1.86 -12.08
CA THR A 21 -3.00 0.68 -11.23
C THR A 21 -2.09 -0.34 -11.91
N ARG A 22 -2.29 -0.59 -13.20
CA ARG A 22 -1.44 -1.48 -13.99
C ARG A 22 -0.01 -0.94 -14.09
N GLU A 23 0.16 0.34 -14.34
CA GLU A 23 1.48 0.97 -14.41
C GLU A 23 2.23 0.85 -13.08
N ILE A 24 1.53 1.04 -11.96
CA ILE A 24 2.09 0.86 -10.62
C ILE A 24 2.52 -0.59 -10.40
N TYR A 25 1.67 -1.55 -10.78
CA TYR A 25 1.94 -2.98 -10.70
C TYR A 25 3.23 -3.35 -11.46
N GLU A 26 3.34 -2.94 -12.71
CA GLU A 26 4.50 -3.22 -13.55
C GLU A 26 5.76 -2.51 -13.05
N HIS A 27 5.62 -1.28 -12.60
CA HIS A 27 6.71 -0.51 -12.01
C HIS A 27 7.29 -1.20 -10.78
N LEU A 28 6.43 -1.66 -9.88
CA LEU A 28 6.87 -2.33 -8.66
C LEU A 28 7.60 -3.65 -8.98
N LEU A 29 7.06 -4.47 -9.88
CA LEU A 29 7.71 -5.70 -10.31
C LEU A 29 9.07 -5.46 -10.94
N GLY A 30 9.20 -4.38 -11.73
CA GLY A 30 10.46 -4.05 -12.40
C GLY A 30 11.54 -3.48 -11.47
N ARG A 31 11.16 -2.92 -10.33
CA ARG A 31 12.09 -2.25 -9.41
C ARG A 31 12.34 -2.99 -8.11
N SER A 32 11.44 -3.85 -7.67
CA SER A 32 11.59 -4.54 -6.41
C SER A 32 12.76 -5.53 -6.43
N ARG A 33 13.52 -5.53 -5.33
CA ARG A 33 14.57 -6.53 -5.09
C ARG A 33 14.00 -7.82 -4.53
N HIS A 34 12.80 -7.80 -3.99
CA HIS A 34 12.20 -8.89 -3.21
C HIS A 34 11.08 -9.60 -3.96
N LEU A 35 10.33 -8.87 -4.78
CA LEU A 35 9.20 -9.41 -5.52
C LEU A 35 9.67 -10.03 -6.84
N GLN A 36 9.46 -11.32 -7.02
CA GLN A 36 9.85 -12.06 -8.23
C GLN A 36 8.71 -12.15 -9.24
N SER A 37 7.47 -12.08 -8.77
CA SER A 37 6.25 -12.15 -9.59
C SER A 37 5.07 -11.57 -8.83
N GLY A 38 3.92 -11.42 -9.50
CA GLY A 38 2.68 -10.99 -8.85
C GLY A 38 2.24 -11.92 -7.72
N ASN A 39 2.55 -13.20 -7.80
CA ASN A 39 2.34 -14.18 -6.73
C ASN A 39 3.62 -14.44 -5.94
N PHE A 40 4.26 -13.38 -5.51
CA PHE A 40 5.50 -13.41 -4.75
C PHE A 40 5.40 -14.30 -3.50
N ARG A 41 6.53 -14.88 -3.09
CA ARG A 41 6.65 -15.70 -1.87
C ARG A 41 7.16 -14.91 -0.67
N SER A 42 7.81 -13.79 -0.92
CA SER A 42 8.27 -12.88 0.13
C SER A 42 8.04 -11.44 -0.29
N ILE A 43 7.80 -10.59 0.69
CA ILE A 43 7.61 -9.15 0.50
C ILE A 43 8.34 -8.43 1.63
N HIS A 44 8.85 -7.25 1.34
CA HIS A 44 9.59 -6.42 2.28
C HIS A 44 8.92 -5.07 2.50
N GLY A 45 9.19 -4.43 3.63
CA GLY A 45 8.69 -3.07 3.90
C GLY A 45 9.08 -2.05 2.84
N GLU A 46 10.23 -2.21 2.19
CA GLU A 46 10.65 -1.37 1.07
C GLU A 46 9.67 -1.42 -0.11
N ASP A 47 9.09 -2.59 -0.36
CA ASP A 47 8.09 -2.76 -1.42
C ASP A 47 6.81 -1.97 -1.10
N LEU A 48 6.41 -1.98 0.16
CA LEU A 48 5.25 -1.20 0.62
C LEU A 48 5.53 0.29 0.51
N ALA A 49 6.73 0.74 0.81
CA ALA A 49 7.12 2.14 0.67
C ALA A 49 7.09 2.58 -0.80
N THR A 50 7.63 1.77 -1.70
CA THR A 50 7.59 2.04 -3.14
C THR A 50 6.16 2.09 -3.65
N LEU A 51 5.32 1.16 -3.21
CA LEU A 51 3.92 1.09 -3.59
C LEU A 51 3.15 2.34 -3.10
N PHE A 52 3.36 2.73 -1.85
CA PHE A 52 2.74 3.93 -1.29
C PHE A 52 3.11 5.19 -2.09
N GLU A 53 4.37 5.39 -2.38
CA GLU A 53 4.82 6.55 -3.15
C GLU A 53 4.21 6.56 -4.56
N ALA A 54 4.13 5.40 -5.20
CA ALA A 54 3.53 5.29 -6.53
C ALA A 54 2.04 5.65 -6.52
N TYR A 55 1.29 5.17 -5.54
CA TYR A 55 -0.12 5.52 -5.38
C TYR A 55 -0.33 6.99 -5.01
N ASP A 56 0.48 7.52 -4.11
CA ASP A 56 0.41 8.92 -3.72
C ASP A 56 0.66 9.85 -4.93
N THR A 57 1.67 9.55 -5.71
CA THR A 57 1.97 10.32 -6.94
C THR A 57 0.87 10.20 -7.98
N ALA A 58 0.40 8.97 -8.24
CA ALA A 58 -0.57 8.71 -9.31
C ALA A 58 -1.97 9.23 -9.01
N PHE A 59 -2.41 9.17 -7.76
CA PHE A 59 -3.80 9.45 -7.37
C PHE A 59 -3.97 10.68 -6.49
N PHE A 60 -2.95 11.07 -5.73
CA PHE A 60 -3.04 12.16 -4.75
C PHE A 60 -2.03 13.29 -4.98
N ARG A 61 -1.32 13.28 -6.09
CA ARG A 61 -0.35 14.33 -6.47
C ARG A 61 0.76 14.54 -5.43
N GLY A 62 1.11 13.50 -4.68
CA GLY A 62 2.09 13.60 -3.59
C GLY A 62 1.55 14.22 -2.31
N ALA A 63 0.24 14.45 -2.22
CA ALA A 63 -0.36 15.14 -1.07
C ALA A 63 -0.35 14.30 0.21
N CYS A 64 -0.32 12.96 0.11
CA CYS A 64 -0.23 12.10 1.28
C CYS A 64 1.09 12.31 2.02
N LEU A 65 2.21 12.25 1.31
CA LEU A 65 3.53 12.53 1.88
C LEU A 65 3.65 13.99 2.36
N ALA A 66 3.17 14.93 1.57
CA ALA A 66 3.20 16.34 1.93
C ALA A 66 2.42 16.62 3.24
N SER A 67 1.28 15.94 3.44
CA SER A 67 0.47 16.12 4.65
C SER A 67 1.14 15.63 5.93
N LEU A 68 2.16 14.77 5.83
CA LEU A 68 2.93 14.31 6.98
C LEU A 68 3.79 15.44 7.59
N GLY A 69 4.10 16.47 6.80
CA GLY A 69 4.87 17.62 7.30
C GLY A 69 6.25 17.25 7.84
N GLY A 70 6.91 16.27 7.21
CA GLY A 70 8.21 15.76 7.64
C GLY A 70 8.15 14.69 8.74
N ARG A 71 6.97 14.26 9.17
CA ARG A 71 6.84 13.13 10.11
C ARG A 71 7.25 11.84 9.43
N ARG A 72 7.82 10.92 10.22
CA ARG A 72 8.23 9.60 9.74
C ARG A 72 7.01 8.74 9.41
N LEU A 73 7.06 8.03 8.31
CA LEU A 73 6.13 6.98 7.93
C LEU A 73 6.91 5.69 7.72
N ASP A 74 6.66 4.71 8.58
CA ASP A 74 7.30 3.41 8.52
C ASP A 74 6.37 2.40 7.85
N PHE A 75 6.96 1.35 7.27
CA PHE A 75 6.23 0.26 6.61
C PHE A 75 6.67 -1.06 7.21
N ARG A 76 5.70 -1.91 7.55
CA ARG A 76 5.96 -3.20 8.17
C ARG A 76 5.11 -4.29 7.55
N VAL A 77 5.76 -5.42 7.25
CA VAL A 77 5.05 -6.66 6.91
C VAL A 77 4.91 -7.46 8.20
N SER A 78 3.68 -7.57 8.68
CA SER A 78 3.40 -8.27 9.93
C SER A 78 3.24 -9.76 9.70
N THR A 79 3.93 -10.57 10.49
CA THR A 79 3.78 -12.04 10.51
C THR A 79 2.77 -12.51 11.54
N ARG A 80 2.25 -11.61 12.37
CA ARG A 80 1.36 -11.93 13.50
C ARG A 80 -0.06 -11.40 13.35
N MET A 81 -0.26 -10.38 12.53
CA MET A 81 -1.56 -9.75 12.34
C MET A 81 -2.50 -10.68 11.58
N THR A 82 -3.64 -11.07 12.17
CA THR A 82 -4.56 -12.04 11.57
C THR A 82 -6.01 -11.54 11.48
N SER A 83 -6.34 -10.41 12.12
CA SER A 83 -7.70 -9.85 12.13
C SER A 83 -7.94 -8.73 11.13
N ALA A 84 -6.88 -8.18 10.56
CA ALA A 84 -6.95 -7.12 9.55
C ALA A 84 -5.89 -7.35 8.48
N GLY A 85 -6.24 -7.11 7.21
CA GLY A 85 -5.29 -7.21 6.09
C GLY A 85 -4.26 -6.10 6.09
N GLY A 86 -4.65 -4.89 6.48
CA GLY A 86 -3.77 -3.75 6.64
C GLY A 86 -4.23 -2.88 7.79
N LYS A 87 -3.29 -2.15 8.39
CA LYS A 87 -3.60 -1.27 9.52
C LYS A 87 -2.61 -0.10 9.56
N THR A 88 -3.13 1.08 9.86
CA THR A 88 -2.31 2.27 10.09
C THR A 88 -2.24 2.55 11.59
N PHE A 89 -1.02 2.72 12.09
CA PHE A 89 -0.77 3.07 13.48
C PHE A 89 -0.27 4.51 13.57
N HIS A 90 -0.74 5.21 14.57
CA HIS A 90 -0.26 6.54 14.93
C HIS A 90 0.41 6.43 16.29
N TYR A 91 1.69 6.79 16.34
CA TYR A 91 2.48 6.75 17.56
C TYR A 91 2.74 8.15 18.08
N THR A 92 2.50 8.35 19.35
CA THR A 92 2.82 9.59 20.04
C THR A 92 4.00 9.34 20.97
N PRO A 93 5.14 10.05 20.82
CA PRO A 93 6.29 9.85 21.68
C PRO A 93 6.01 10.34 23.10
N ARG A 94 6.60 9.66 24.08
CA ARG A 94 6.53 10.08 25.48
C ARG A 94 7.52 11.20 25.81
N ALA A 95 8.58 11.33 25.01
CA ALA A 95 9.61 12.32 25.22
C ALA A 95 9.16 13.69 24.72
N SER A 96 9.39 14.73 25.53
CA SER A 96 9.15 16.11 25.15
C SER A 96 10.04 16.53 23.96
N GLY A 97 9.45 17.19 22.97
CA GLY A 97 10.16 17.69 21.79
C GLY A 97 10.29 16.69 20.65
N ALA A 98 9.95 15.42 20.85
CA ALA A 98 9.89 14.44 19.76
C ALA A 98 8.55 14.52 19.01
N ARG A 99 8.60 14.28 17.70
CA ARG A 99 7.38 14.30 16.86
C ARG A 99 6.70 12.94 16.84
N ASP A 100 5.41 12.95 16.71
CA ASP A 100 4.61 11.77 16.41
C ASP A 100 4.97 11.20 15.04
N TRP A 101 4.68 9.92 14.82
CA TRP A 101 4.95 9.25 13.55
C TRP A 101 3.87 8.22 13.23
N TYR A 102 3.92 7.69 12.02
CA TYR A 102 2.94 6.73 11.53
C TYR A 102 3.64 5.46 11.04
N GLU A 103 2.89 4.35 11.08
CA GLU A 103 3.31 3.08 10.51
C GLU A 103 2.14 2.45 9.77
N ILE A 104 2.39 1.98 8.55
CA ILE A 104 1.45 1.15 7.79
C ILE A 104 1.94 -0.28 7.87
N ALA A 105 1.09 -1.18 8.38
CA ALA A 105 1.37 -2.60 8.49
C ALA A 105 0.43 -3.40 7.58
N VAL A 106 0.98 -4.41 6.90
CA VAL A 106 0.24 -5.34 6.06
C VAL A 106 0.40 -6.74 6.62
N SER A 107 -0.69 -7.49 6.67
CA SER A 107 -0.69 -8.86 7.17
C SER A 107 -0.17 -9.84 6.12
N ALA A 108 0.99 -10.43 6.36
CA ALA A 108 1.49 -11.53 5.55
C ALA A 108 0.62 -12.80 5.68
N PRO A 109 0.20 -13.22 6.91
CA PRO A 109 -0.66 -14.40 7.04
C PRO A 109 -1.94 -14.32 6.21
N LEU A 110 -2.66 -13.21 6.26
CA LEU A 110 -3.91 -13.05 5.51
C LEU A 110 -3.67 -12.96 4.02
N LEU A 111 -2.63 -12.25 3.58
CA LEU A 111 -2.29 -12.15 2.17
C LEU A 111 -1.96 -13.51 1.56
N PHE A 112 -1.09 -14.28 2.20
CA PHE A 112 -0.70 -15.61 1.71
C PHE A 112 -1.81 -16.65 1.83
N GLN A 113 -2.63 -16.57 2.86
CA GLN A 113 -3.78 -17.47 3.04
C GLN A 113 -4.87 -17.20 2.00
N THR A 114 -5.18 -15.92 1.74
CA THR A 114 -6.20 -15.51 0.75
C THR A 114 -5.85 -16.00 -0.65
N PHE A 115 -4.56 -15.98 -1.01
CA PHE A 115 -4.06 -16.42 -2.31
C PHE A 115 -3.32 -17.76 -2.22
N ARG A 116 -3.82 -18.69 -1.41
CA ARG A 116 -3.24 -20.05 -1.33
C ARG A 116 -3.28 -20.74 -2.68
N ASP A 117 -4.39 -20.65 -3.39
CA ASP A 117 -4.49 -21.09 -4.78
C ASP A 117 -4.16 -19.92 -5.72
N VAL A 118 -2.93 -19.88 -6.19
CA VAL A 118 -2.41 -18.80 -7.05
C VAL A 118 -3.03 -18.77 -8.45
N ASN A 119 -3.81 -19.81 -8.80
CA ASN A 119 -4.47 -19.90 -10.11
C ASN A 119 -5.91 -19.35 -10.10
N ARG A 120 -6.40 -18.90 -8.95
CA ARG A 120 -7.76 -18.37 -8.81
C ARG A 120 -7.74 -16.90 -8.42
N PRO A 121 -8.51 -16.06 -9.12
CA PRO A 121 -8.72 -14.69 -8.66
C PRO A 121 -9.54 -14.68 -7.35
N VAL A 122 -9.30 -13.67 -6.52
CA VAL A 122 -9.99 -13.48 -5.25
C VAL A 122 -10.53 -12.06 -5.20
N THR A 123 -11.73 -11.88 -4.66
CA THR A 123 -12.30 -10.56 -4.44
C THR A 123 -11.83 -10.01 -3.10
N VAL A 124 -11.16 -8.86 -3.13
CA VAL A 124 -10.67 -8.16 -1.94
C VAL A 124 -11.30 -6.78 -1.92
N CYS A 125 -12.01 -6.46 -0.86
CA CYS A 125 -12.72 -5.17 -0.71
C CYS A 125 -13.59 -4.82 -1.93
N GLY A 126 -14.27 -5.82 -2.51
CA GLY A 126 -15.13 -5.64 -3.67
C GLY A 126 -14.41 -5.60 -5.01
N VAL A 127 -13.08 -5.75 -5.04
CA VAL A 127 -12.27 -5.73 -6.26
C VAL A 127 -11.75 -7.13 -6.55
N SER A 128 -11.92 -7.59 -7.80
CA SER A 128 -11.34 -8.87 -8.24
C SER A 128 -9.84 -8.70 -8.46
N CYS A 129 -9.06 -9.47 -7.72
CA CYS A 129 -7.59 -9.47 -7.78
C CYS A 129 -7.11 -10.81 -8.30
N LYS A 130 -6.25 -10.78 -9.33
CA LYS A 130 -5.70 -12.01 -9.94
C LYS A 130 -4.56 -12.61 -9.13
N ASP A 131 -3.85 -11.82 -8.38
CA ASP A 131 -2.68 -12.23 -7.61
C ASP A 131 -2.46 -11.38 -6.34
N ARG A 132 -1.45 -11.75 -5.58
CA ARG A 132 -1.11 -11.08 -4.31
C ARG A 132 -0.74 -9.60 -4.50
N LEU A 133 -0.05 -9.28 -5.58
CA LEU A 133 0.37 -7.90 -5.84
C LEU A 133 -0.82 -7.00 -6.17
N GLU A 134 -1.80 -7.49 -6.94
CA GLU A 134 -3.02 -6.72 -7.18
C GLU A 134 -3.81 -6.46 -5.90
N ALA A 135 -3.75 -7.38 -4.92
CA ALA A 135 -4.45 -7.24 -3.64
C ALA A 135 -3.80 -6.21 -2.70
N LEU A 136 -2.52 -5.89 -2.88
CA LEU A 136 -1.84 -4.88 -2.11
C LEU A 136 -2.31 -3.49 -2.51
#